data_b04b2d3ff1c1c276ab0f039b2636f9d0
#
_entry.id   b04b2d3ff1c1c276ab0f039b2636f9d0
#
_cell.length_a   1.000
_cell.length_b   1.000
_cell.length_c   1.000
_cell.angle_alpha   90.00
_cell.angle_beta   90.00
_cell.angle_gamma   90.00
#
_symmetry.space_group_name_H-M   'P 1'
#
loop_
_entity.id
_entity.type
_entity.pdbx_description
1 polymer ?
#
loop_
_entity_poly.entity_id
_entity_poly.type
_entity_poly.pdbx_seq_one_letter_code
_entity_poly.pdbx_strand_id
1 'polypeptide(L)'
;MVQPYHAPPRASFLQKLGPGGAASLGLAALTVLGLAGLPWAYRLRQVLRGVHGDDLAPADAILVLGRRLEADRPTRVFESRLAHAEALWRRGLASRIFIAGGTTGKARLSEAEAGRDWLVARGVPASVLLLESRSQHTLENLFNVRADLRAAGWRTLLMVSDPLHLARARATARGLDLEVRCSPARDAPPARGSLAWLQRAALEAFLLHWYHTGMVYSRIIGSRQQLERVT
;
A
#
# COMPACT_ATOMS: atom_id res chain seq x y z
N MET A 1 -8.18 -21.23 32.03
CA MET A 1 -9.41 -21.00 31.24
C MET A 1 -9.15 -19.81 30.34
N VAL A 2 -8.82 -20.03 29.07
CA VAL A 2 -8.55 -18.95 28.09
C VAL A 2 -9.91 -18.49 27.58
N GLN A 3 -10.25 -17.22 27.77
CA GLN A 3 -11.50 -16.65 27.25
C GLN A 3 -11.45 -16.67 25.71
N PRO A 4 -12.56 -17.08 25.03
CA PRO A 4 -12.59 -17.06 23.58
C PRO A 4 -12.51 -15.60 23.08
N TYR A 5 -11.57 -15.37 22.16
CA TYR A 5 -11.42 -14.10 21.47
C TYR A 5 -12.67 -13.81 20.64
N HIS A 6 -13.51 -12.89 21.10
CA HIS A 6 -14.60 -12.36 20.31
C HIS A 6 -14.04 -11.32 19.34
N ALA A 7 -13.96 -11.69 18.05
CA ALA A 7 -13.63 -10.75 16.99
C ALA A 7 -14.63 -9.57 17.02
N PRO A 8 -14.18 -8.32 16.98
CA PRO A 8 -15.07 -7.18 16.97
C PRO A 8 -16.01 -7.20 15.75
N PRO A 9 -17.25 -6.68 15.89
CA PRO A 9 -18.23 -6.69 14.82
C PRO A 9 -17.65 -5.99 13.58
N ARG A 10 -17.93 -6.55 12.40
CA ARG A 10 -17.43 -6.03 11.12
C ARG A 10 -17.92 -4.60 10.92
N ALA A 11 -17.01 -3.64 10.99
CA ALA A 11 -17.29 -2.27 10.63
C ALA A 11 -17.87 -2.21 9.20
N SER A 12 -18.96 -1.47 9.00
CA SER A 12 -19.54 -1.22 7.67
C SER A 12 -18.52 -0.51 6.78
N PHE A 13 -18.72 -0.56 5.46
CA PHE A 13 -17.86 0.17 4.52
C PHE A 13 -17.73 1.66 4.89
N LEU A 14 -18.84 2.31 5.25
CA LEU A 14 -18.87 3.71 5.67
C LEU A 14 -18.07 3.97 6.97
N GLN A 15 -18.13 3.05 7.94
CA GLN A 15 -17.34 3.14 9.17
C GLN A 15 -15.84 3.02 8.90
N LYS A 16 -15.45 2.22 7.89
CA LYS A 16 -14.04 2.06 7.46
C LYS A 16 -13.47 3.31 6.77
N LEU A 17 -14.34 4.17 6.21
CA LEU A 17 -13.90 5.42 5.56
C LEU A 17 -13.40 6.46 6.58
N GLY A 18 -13.79 6.33 7.85
CA GLY A 18 -13.45 7.31 8.87
C GLY A 18 -14.18 8.65 8.72
N PRO A 19 -13.94 9.60 9.64
CA PRO A 19 -14.55 10.93 9.60
C PRO A 19 -14.22 11.66 8.30
N GLY A 20 -15.26 12.18 7.60
CA GLY A 20 -15.08 12.88 6.32
C GLY A 20 -14.80 11.99 5.10
N GLY A 21 -14.60 10.67 5.28
CA GLY A 21 -14.30 9.75 4.17
C GLY A 21 -15.44 9.67 3.15
N ALA A 22 -16.68 9.60 3.60
CA ALA A 22 -17.85 9.61 2.72
C ALA A 22 -18.01 10.93 1.96
N ALA A 23 -17.79 12.06 2.64
CA ALA A 23 -17.86 13.38 2.01
C ALA A 23 -16.76 13.57 0.96
N SER A 24 -15.52 13.19 1.26
CA SER A 24 -14.42 13.27 0.31
C SER A 24 -14.58 12.31 -0.88
N LEU A 25 -15.20 11.14 -0.67
CA LEU A 25 -15.54 10.21 -1.75
C LEU A 25 -16.61 10.82 -2.68
N GLY A 26 -17.67 11.39 -2.10
CA GLY A 26 -18.70 12.09 -2.85
C GLY A 26 -18.14 13.27 -3.65
N LEU A 27 -17.28 14.07 -3.04
CA LEU A 27 -16.62 15.18 -3.72
C LEU A 27 -15.70 14.70 -4.86
N ALA A 28 -14.96 13.61 -4.66
CA ALA A 28 -14.14 13.02 -5.71
C ALA A 28 -14.99 12.54 -6.90
N ALA A 29 -16.14 11.90 -6.65
CA ALA A 29 -17.06 11.50 -7.69
C ALA A 29 -17.66 12.71 -8.43
N LEU A 30 -18.10 13.73 -7.69
CA LEU A 30 -18.67 14.95 -8.27
C LEU A 30 -17.67 15.72 -9.14
N THR A 31 -16.41 15.82 -8.72
CA THR A 31 -15.37 16.50 -9.53
C THR A 31 -15.03 15.71 -10.80
N VAL A 32 -15.06 14.38 -10.77
CA VAL A 32 -14.90 13.57 -11.98
C VAL A 32 -16.06 13.79 -12.95
N LEU A 33 -17.31 13.76 -12.45
CA LEU A 33 -18.50 13.96 -13.28
C LEU A 33 -18.60 15.38 -13.81
N GLY A 34 -18.43 16.38 -12.93
CA GLY A 34 -18.59 17.81 -13.28
C GLY A 34 -17.52 18.34 -14.24
N LEU A 35 -16.33 17.72 -14.27
CA LEU A 35 -15.22 18.07 -15.16
C LEU A 35 -15.01 17.05 -16.27
N ALA A 36 -16.08 16.38 -16.70
CA ALA A 36 -16.08 15.42 -17.83
C ALA A 36 -14.95 14.38 -17.77
N GLY A 37 -14.61 13.91 -16.58
CA GLY A 37 -13.59 12.88 -16.38
C GLY A 37 -12.13 13.36 -16.45
N LEU A 38 -11.86 14.62 -16.73
CA LEU A 38 -10.48 15.15 -16.85
C LEU A 38 -9.58 14.88 -15.64
N PRO A 39 -10.02 15.10 -14.38
CA PRO A 39 -9.21 14.79 -13.23
C PRO A 39 -8.84 13.30 -13.14
N TRP A 40 -9.79 12.44 -13.46
CA TRP A 40 -9.55 10.99 -13.48
C TRP A 40 -8.59 10.59 -14.61
N ALA A 41 -8.76 11.12 -15.81
CA ALA A 41 -7.88 10.86 -16.96
C ALA A 41 -6.42 11.29 -16.65
N TYR A 42 -6.25 12.44 -15.99
CA TYR A 42 -4.94 12.88 -15.51
C TYR A 42 -4.32 11.88 -14.52
N ARG A 43 -5.11 11.36 -13.55
CA ARG A 43 -4.64 10.34 -12.60
C ARG A 43 -4.35 9.02 -13.29
N LEU A 44 -5.16 8.62 -14.25
CA LEU A 44 -4.89 7.43 -15.06
C LEU A 44 -3.53 7.54 -15.76
N ARG A 45 -3.24 8.68 -16.38
CA ARG A 45 -1.92 8.92 -16.96
C ARG A 45 -0.78 8.80 -15.94
N GLN A 46 -0.98 9.29 -14.70
CA GLN A 46 0.01 9.13 -13.62
C GLN A 46 0.21 7.66 -13.24
N VAL A 47 -0.87 6.88 -13.08
CA VAL A 47 -0.82 5.44 -12.80
C VAL A 47 -0.06 4.71 -13.91
N LEU A 48 -0.39 4.97 -15.17
CA LEU A 48 0.25 4.32 -16.31
C LEU A 48 1.74 4.70 -16.46
N ARG A 49 2.11 5.92 -16.12
CA ARG A 49 3.53 6.34 -16.10
C ARG A 49 4.31 5.68 -14.97
N GLY A 50 3.70 5.50 -13.79
CA GLY A 50 4.32 4.85 -12.64
C GLY A 50 4.76 3.40 -12.88
N VAL A 51 4.18 2.76 -13.90
CA VAL A 51 4.54 1.38 -14.33
C VAL A 51 5.98 1.26 -14.83
N HIS A 52 6.58 2.34 -15.31
CA HIS A 52 7.87 2.31 -16.03
C HIS A 52 9.08 2.73 -15.19
N GLY A 53 8.88 3.35 -14.04
CA GLY A 53 9.97 3.84 -13.20
C GLY A 53 10.52 2.77 -12.27
N ASP A 54 11.80 2.45 -12.40
CA ASP A 54 12.57 1.63 -11.46
C ASP A 54 13.69 2.50 -10.90
N ASP A 55 13.58 2.89 -9.65
CA ASP A 55 14.59 3.70 -8.97
C ASP A 55 15.41 2.79 -8.04
N LEU A 56 16.38 2.09 -8.63
CA LEU A 56 17.19 1.05 -8.00
C LEU A 56 18.48 1.62 -7.40
N ALA A 57 18.36 2.53 -6.45
CA ALA A 57 19.49 2.90 -5.62
C ALA A 57 19.40 2.24 -4.25
N PRO A 58 20.54 2.01 -3.55
CA PRO A 58 20.55 1.49 -2.20
C PRO A 58 19.65 2.27 -1.26
N ALA A 59 18.96 1.57 -0.37
CA ALA A 59 18.05 2.14 0.62
C ALA A 59 18.28 1.48 1.99
N ASP A 60 17.76 2.07 3.05
CA ASP A 60 17.89 1.51 4.40
C ASP A 60 17.10 0.22 4.55
N ALA A 61 15.91 0.16 3.94
CA ALA A 61 15.10 -1.06 3.88
C ALA A 61 14.28 -1.17 2.58
N ILE A 62 13.94 -2.41 2.21
CA ILE A 62 12.93 -2.70 1.21
C ILE A 62 11.58 -2.78 1.92
N LEU A 63 10.59 -2.00 1.48
CA LEU A 63 9.22 -2.06 1.99
C LEU A 63 8.32 -2.79 1.01
N VAL A 64 7.76 -3.93 1.42
CA VAL A 64 6.76 -4.68 0.66
C VAL A 64 5.38 -4.32 1.17
N LEU A 65 4.54 -3.76 0.30
CA LEU A 65 3.14 -3.53 0.62
C LEU A 65 2.36 -4.84 0.48
N GLY A 66 1.70 -5.23 1.56
CA GLY A 66 0.88 -6.42 1.62
C GLY A 66 -0.31 -6.40 0.67
N ARG A 67 -0.98 -7.51 0.59
CA ARG A 67 -2.22 -7.68 -0.15
C ARG A 67 -3.04 -8.79 0.48
N ARG A 68 -4.39 -8.61 0.47
CA ARG A 68 -5.35 -9.58 0.99
C ARG A 68 -4.96 -11.00 0.65
N LEU A 69 -4.97 -11.86 1.66
CA LEU A 69 -4.70 -13.28 1.55
C LEU A 69 -5.92 -14.05 1.01
N GLU A 70 -5.67 -15.20 0.40
CA GLU A 70 -6.66 -16.20 0.05
C GLU A 70 -6.34 -17.49 0.82
N ALA A 71 -7.26 -17.94 1.68
CA ALA A 71 -7.06 -19.11 2.54
C ALA A 71 -5.72 -19.07 3.32
N ASP A 72 -5.43 -17.93 3.95
CA ASP A 72 -4.20 -17.64 4.72
C ASP A 72 -2.89 -17.73 3.90
N ARG A 73 -2.97 -17.67 2.56
CA ARG A 73 -1.81 -17.71 1.66
C ARG A 73 -1.70 -16.44 0.84
N PRO A 74 -0.48 -16.01 0.51
CA PRO A 74 -0.25 -14.94 -0.44
C PRO A 74 -0.89 -15.25 -1.79
N THR A 75 -1.62 -14.28 -2.36
CA THR A 75 -2.10 -14.36 -3.75
C THR A 75 -0.94 -14.20 -4.72
N ARG A 76 -1.09 -14.61 -5.98
CA ARG A 76 -0.05 -14.46 -7.03
C ARG A 76 0.47 -13.02 -7.15
N VAL A 77 -0.39 -12.02 -6.92
CA VAL A 77 0.05 -10.61 -6.90
C VAL A 77 0.97 -10.35 -5.71
N PHE A 78 0.66 -10.90 -4.55
CA PHE A 78 1.50 -10.72 -3.36
C PHE A 78 2.81 -11.52 -3.46
N GLU A 79 2.74 -12.75 -3.95
CA GLU A 79 3.94 -13.56 -4.25
C GLU A 79 4.91 -12.85 -5.19
N SER A 80 4.39 -12.21 -6.25
CA SER A 80 5.20 -11.42 -7.17
C SER A 80 5.91 -10.25 -6.47
N ARG A 81 5.25 -9.55 -5.54
CA ARG A 81 5.89 -8.49 -4.74
C ARG A 81 6.98 -9.06 -3.82
N LEU A 82 6.69 -10.18 -3.15
CA LEU A 82 7.65 -10.85 -2.25
C LEU A 82 8.87 -11.36 -3.02
N ALA A 83 8.66 -12.01 -4.16
CA ALA A 83 9.75 -12.50 -5.03
C ALA A 83 10.62 -11.34 -5.54
N HIS A 84 9.99 -10.23 -5.92
CA HIS A 84 10.72 -9.04 -6.35
C HIS A 84 11.55 -8.44 -5.20
N ALA A 85 10.99 -8.34 -4.01
CA ALA A 85 11.71 -7.87 -2.83
C ALA A 85 12.89 -8.79 -2.45
N GLU A 86 12.70 -10.12 -2.54
CA GLU A 86 13.77 -11.09 -2.37
C GLU A 86 14.92 -10.85 -3.36
N ALA A 87 14.59 -10.65 -4.64
CA ALA A 87 15.58 -10.39 -5.67
C ALA A 87 16.37 -9.09 -5.42
N LEU A 88 15.71 -8.02 -4.96
CA LEU A 88 16.35 -6.75 -4.60
C LEU A 88 17.25 -6.90 -3.37
N TRP A 89 16.81 -7.64 -2.37
CA TRP A 89 17.60 -7.93 -1.17
C TRP A 89 18.85 -8.78 -1.51
N ARG A 90 18.71 -9.85 -2.32
CA ARG A 90 19.84 -10.66 -2.78
C ARG A 90 20.87 -9.86 -3.59
N ARG A 91 20.43 -8.78 -4.25
CA ARG A 91 21.29 -7.82 -4.96
C ARG A 91 21.97 -6.82 -4.03
N GLY A 92 21.69 -6.85 -2.72
CA GLY A 92 22.30 -5.96 -1.73
C GLY A 92 21.76 -4.53 -1.74
N LEU A 93 20.57 -4.27 -2.31
CA LEU A 93 19.98 -2.93 -2.36
C LEU A 93 19.47 -2.45 -1.01
N ALA A 94 19.25 -3.36 -0.04
CA ALA A 94 19.01 -3.05 1.37
C ALA A 94 19.35 -4.27 2.22
N SER A 95 19.66 -4.05 3.50
CA SER A 95 19.96 -5.13 4.46
C SER A 95 18.72 -5.74 5.10
N ARG A 96 17.57 -5.08 5.02
CA ARG A 96 16.31 -5.45 5.66
C ARG A 96 15.15 -5.43 4.68
N ILE A 97 14.17 -6.31 4.93
CA ILE A 97 12.88 -6.31 4.23
C ILE A 97 11.79 -6.06 5.26
N PHE A 98 11.04 -4.99 5.08
CA PHE A 98 9.87 -4.63 5.88
C PHE A 98 8.62 -5.09 5.13
N ILE A 99 7.79 -5.91 5.75
CA ILE A 99 6.54 -6.42 5.17
C ILE A 99 5.39 -5.76 5.94
N ALA A 100 4.59 -4.95 5.26
CA ALA A 100 3.50 -4.21 5.88
C ALA A 100 2.13 -4.69 5.39
N GLY A 101 1.30 -5.14 6.31
CA GLY A 101 -0.07 -5.57 6.05
C GLY A 101 -0.65 -6.38 7.20
N GLY A 102 -1.78 -5.93 7.71
CA GLY A 102 -2.47 -6.57 8.82
C GLY A 102 -3.38 -7.72 8.40
N THR A 103 -4.22 -8.16 9.32
CA THR A 103 -5.19 -9.23 9.07
C THR A 103 -6.42 -8.66 8.38
N THR A 104 -6.69 -9.09 7.14
CA THR A 104 -7.80 -8.60 6.34
C THR A 104 -8.77 -9.71 5.93
N GLY A 105 -10.04 -9.36 5.78
CA GLY A 105 -11.06 -10.31 5.34
C GLY A 105 -11.36 -11.42 6.33
N LYS A 106 -11.20 -12.67 5.93
CA LYS A 106 -11.42 -13.88 6.74
C LYS A 106 -10.12 -14.61 7.10
N ALA A 107 -8.96 -14.01 6.80
CA ALA A 107 -7.67 -14.58 7.10
C ALA A 107 -7.44 -14.66 8.61
N ARG A 108 -6.68 -15.67 9.06
CA ARG A 108 -6.23 -15.84 10.44
C ARG A 108 -4.86 -15.18 10.64
N LEU A 109 -4.02 -15.22 9.59
CA LEU A 109 -2.73 -14.58 9.57
C LEU A 109 -2.85 -13.14 9.06
N SER A 110 -1.94 -12.30 9.47
CA SER A 110 -1.71 -11.01 8.81
C SER A 110 -1.01 -11.22 7.46
N GLU A 111 -1.17 -10.25 6.57
CA GLU A 111 -0.46 -10.25 5.30
C GLU A 111 1.07 -10.26 5.53
N ALA A 112 1.53 -9.54 6.56
CA ALA A 112 2.95 -9.49 6.94
C ALA A 112 3.47 -10.86 7.40
N GLU A 113 2.73 -11.59 8.24
CA GLU A 113 3.12 -12.93 8.70
C GLU A 113 3.16 -13.93 7.56
N ALA A 114 2.12 -13.97 6.72
CA ALA A 114 2.09 -14.85 5.56
C ALA A 114 3.22 -14.53 4.57
N GLY A 115 3.55 -13.24 4.40
CA GLY A 115 4.69 -12.81 3.57
C GLY A 115 6.03 -13.23 4.15
N ARG A 116 6.22 -13.12 5.47
CA ARG A 116 7.41 -13.63 6.16
C ARG A 116 7.58 -15.12 5.93
N ASP A 117 6.54 -15.90 6.17
CA ASP A 117 6.59 -17.36 6.06
C ASP A 117 6.93 -17.80 4.63
N TRP A 118 6.38 -17.09 3.64
CA TRP A 118 6.70 -17.30 2.23
C TRP A 118 8.17 -17.01 1.89
N LEU A 119 8.75 -15.92 2.42
CA LEU A 119 10.16 -15.55 2.19
C LEU A 119 11.10 -16.50 2.94
N VAL A 120 10.78 -16.91 4.18
CA VAL A 120 11.59 -17.86 4.95
C VAL A 120 11.63 -19.21 4.26
N ALA A 121 10.52 -19.71 3.72
CA ALA A 121 10.48 -20.96 2.95
C ALA A 121 11.38 -20.91 1.69
N ARG A 122 11.76 -19.72 1.21
CA ARG A 122 12.67 -19.50 0.08
C ARG A 122 14.12 -19.20 0.50
N GLY A 123 14.41 -19.34 1.79
CA GLY A 123 15.76 -19.18 2.34
C GLY A 123 16.16 -17.74 2.70
N VAL A 124 15.21 -16.82 2.79
CA VAL A 124 15.48 -15.50 3.37
C VAL A 124 15.54 -15.62 4.88
N PRO A 125 16.63 -15.21 5.56
CA PRO A 125 16.72 -15.32 7.02
C PRO A 125 15.63 -14.50 7.73
N ALA A 126 14.96 -15.10 8.72
CA ALA A 126 13.94 -14.41 9.50
C ALA A 126 14.50 -13.14 10.20
N SER A 127 15.79 -13.12 10.53
CA SER A 127 16.47 -12.00 11.18
C SER A 127 16.53 -10.72 10.34
N VAL A 128 16.36 -10.81 9.00
CA VAL A 128 16.35 -9.65 8.11
C VAL A 128 14.92 -9.14 7.84
N LEU A 129 13.89 -9.85 8.30
CA LEU A 129 12.49 -9.55 8.06
C LEU A 129 11.89 -8.75 9.22
N LEU A 130 11.25 -7.64 8.93
CA LEU A 130 10.51 -6.81 9.87
C LEU A 130 9.03 -6.78 9.45
N LEU A 131 8.13 -6.81 10.43
CA LEU A 131 6.70 -6.94 10.17
C LEU A 131 5.92 -5.77 10.75
N GLU A 132 5.03 -5.21 9.94
CA GLU A 132 3.94 -4.37 10.40
C GLU A 132 2.62 -5.12 10.13
N SER A 133 1.93 -5.57 11.18
CA SER A 133 0.79 -6.49 11.09
C SER A 133 -0.53 -5.89 11.60
N ARG A 134 -0.58 -4.60 11.93
CA ARG A 134 -1.75 -3.95 12.53
C ARG A 134 -2.65 -3.24 11.54
N SER A 135 -2.11 -2.84 10.41
CA SER A 135 -2.77 -2.00 9.42
C SER A 135 -3.89 -2.72 8.66
N GLN A 136 -4.92 -1.95 8.27
CA GLN A 136 -6.05 -2.44 7.48
C GLN A 136 -6.04 -1.92 6.03
N HIS A 137 -5.24 -0.88 5.74
CA HIS A 137 -5.14 -0.26 4.41
C HIS A 137 -3.79 0.46 4.23
N THR A 138 -3.49 0.83 2.98
CA THR A 138 -2.18 1.38 2.58
C THR A 138 -1.72 2.60 3.38
N LEU A 139 -2.64 3.51 3.76
CA LEU A 139 -2.29 4.68 4.56
C LEU A 139 -1.79 4.26 5.94
N GLU A 140 -2.49 3.33 6.59
CA GLU A 140 -2.06 2.78 7.89
C GLU A 140 -0.75 2.00 7.79
N ASN A 141 -0.55 1.21 6.72
CA ASN A 141 0.72 0.54 6.49
C ASN A 141 1.89 1.52 6.54
N LEU A 142 1.80 2.59 5.76
CA LEU A 142 2.87 3.58 5.66
C LEU A 142 2.99 4.42 6.93
N PHE A 143 1.87 4.75 7.58
CA PHE A 143 1.87 5.49 8.84
C PHE A 143 2.57 4.71 9.96
N ASN A 144 2.24 3.42 10.10
CA ASN A 144 2.85 2.57 11.14
C ASN A 144 4.34 2.35 10.86
N VAL A 145 4.70 2.03 9.60
CA VAL A 145 6.10 1.86 9.18
C VAL A 145 6.92 3.12 9.46
N ARG A 146 6.35 4.34 9.29
CA ARG A 146 7.03 5.61 9.58
C ARG A 146 7.58 5.67 11.02
N ALA A 147 6.80 5.19 11.98
CA ALA A 147 7.23 5.18 13.39
C ALA A 147 8.44 4.26 13.60
N ASP A 148 8.39 3.07 13.02
CA ASP A 148 9.47 2.08 13.11
C ASP A 148 10.74 2.57 12.40
N LEU A 149 10.61 3.24 11.24
CA LEU A 149 11.72 3.84 10.52
C LEU A 149 12.42 4.93 11.35
N ARG A 150 11.63 5.82 11.96
CA ARG A 150 12.18 6.88 12.81
C ARG A 150 12.94 6.30 14.03
N ALA A 151 12.38 5.26 14.65
CA ALA A 151 13.02 4.57 15.79
C ALA A 151 14.33 3.89 15.38
N ALA A 152 14.42 3.38 14.14
CA ALA A 152 15.62 2.76 13.59
C ALA A 152 16.64 3.77 13.01
N GLY A 153 16.29 5.06 12.92
CA GLY A 153 17.12 6.09 12.27
C GLY A 153 17.18 5.97 10.75
N TRP A 154 16.26 5.23 10.13
CA TRP A 154 16.18 5.01 8.70
C TRP A 154 15.41 6.15 8.01
N ARG A 155 15.84 6.51 6.79
CA ARG A 155 15.26 7.62 6.03
C ARG A 155 14.72 7.20 4.67
N THR A 156 15.38 6.23 4.02
CA THR A 156 15.11 5.85 2.64
C THR A 156 14.50 4.45 2.55
N LEU A 157 13.43 4.32 1.79
CA LEU A 157 12.78 3.05 1.52
C LEU A 157 12.75 2.73 0.03
N LEU A 158 13.07 1.48 -0.31
CA LEU A 158 12.78 0.93 -1.63
C LEU A 158 11.42 0.21 -1.58
N MET A 159 10.37 0.92 -1.99
CA MET A 159 8.99 0.45 -1.88
C MET A 159 8.61 -0.46 -3.05
N VAL A 160 8.24 -1.69 -2.73
CA VAL A 160 7.82 -2.73 -3.67
C VAL A 160 6.30 -2.91 -3.64
N SER A 161 5.67 -2.83 -4.79
CA SER A 161 4.27 -3.16 -5.00
C SER A 161 4.03 -3.55 -6.47
N ASP A 162 2.80 -3.95 -6.81
CA ASP A 162 2.44 -4.10 -8.22
C ASP A 162 2.43 -2.74 -8.94
N PRO A 163 2.73 -2.72 -10.26
CA PRO A 163 2.97 -1.48 -10.98
C PRO A 163 1.83 -0.46 -10.91
N LEU A 164 0.57 -0.91 -10.95
CA LEU A 164 -0.59 -0.02 -10.97
C LEU A 164 -0.85 0.64 -9.62
N HIS A 165 -0.49 -0.04 -8.51
CA HIS A 165 -0.67 0.45 -7.16
C HIS A 165 0.38 1.50 -6.75
N LEU A 166 1.59 1.45 -7.33
CA LEU A 166 2.73 2.27 -6.90
C LEU A 166 2.48 3.78 -6.97
N ALA A 167 1.71 4.26 -7.95
CA ALA A 167 1.43 5.70 -8.06
C ALA A 167 0.68 6.21 -6.81
N ARG A 168 -0.32 5.47 -6.34
CA ARG A 168 -1.09 5.82 -5.13
C ARG A 168 -0.26 5.61 -3.86
N ALA A 169 0.45 4.51 -3.75
CA ALA A 169 1.32 4.25 -2.61
C ALA A 169 2.40 5.34 -2.45
N ARG A 170 3.02 5.77 -3.56
CA ARG A 170 3.99 6.88 -3.58
C ARG A 170 3.36 8.21 -3.16
N ALA A 171 2.14 8.51 -3.63
CA ALA A 171 1.44 9.72 -3.21
C ALA A 171 1.15 9.72 -1.71
N THR A 172 0.70 8.57 -1.18
CA THR A 172 0.46 8.39 0.26
C THR A 172 1.75 8.52 1.08
N ALA A 173 2.85 7.89 0.63
CA ALA A 173 4.14 7.98 1.32
C ALA A 173 4.64 9.44 1.40
N ARG A 174 4.53 10.18 0.29
CA ARG A 174 4.88 11.62 0.26
C ARG A 174 4.02 12.46 1.21
N GLY A 175 2.72 12.15 1.31
CA GLY A 175 1.83 12.81 2.26
C GLY A 175 2.17 12.53 3.72
N LEU A 176 3.00 11.53 4.00
CA LEU A 176 3.52 11.14 5.31
C LEU A 176 4.99 11.55 5.53
N ASP A 177 5.56 12.37 4.64
CA ASP A 177 6.98 12.75 4.64
C ASP A 177 7.95 11.56 4.64
N LEU A 178 7.56 10.48 3.94
CA LEU A 178 8.43 9.33 3.72
C LEU A 178 9.18 9.47 2.40
N GLU A 179 10.51 9.37 2.46
CA GLU A 179 11.35 9.28 1.28
C GLU A 179 11.31 7.86 0.72
N VAL A 180 10.58 7.68 -0.39
CA VAL A 180 10.42 6.37 -1.03
C VAL A 180 10.90 6.39 -2.47
N ARG A 181 11.70 5.39 -2.82
CA ARG A 181 11.98 4.97 -4.19
C ARG A 181 11.04 3.82 -4.52
N CYS A 182 10.59 3.73 -5.77
CA CYS A 182 9.59 2.73 -6.15
C CYS A 182 10.21 1.70 -7.07
N SER A 183 9.97 0.43 -6.77
CA SER A 183 10.38 -0.70 -7.62
C SER A 183 9.17 -1.59 -7.91
N PRO A 184 8.67 -1.62 -9.16
CA PRO A 184 7.48 -2.36 -9.53
C PRO A 184 7.76 -3.85 -9.68
N ALA A 185 6.95 -4.70 -9.02
CA ALA A 185 6.89 -6.14 -9.27
C ALA A 185 6.17 -6.39 -10.62
N ARG A 186 6.92 -6.41 -11.72
CA ARG A 186 6.35 -6.38 -13.10
C ARG A 186 5.62 -7.66 -13.50
N ASP A 187 5.96 -8.80 -12.88
CA ASP A 187 5.34 -10.10 -13.14
C ASP A 187 4.00 -10.28 -12.40
N ALA A 188 3.55 -9.24 -11.70
CA ALA A 188 2.28 -9.28 -10.98
C ALA A 188 1.09 -9.30 -11.93
N PRO A 189 0.16 -10.28 -11.78
CA PRO A 189 -1.09 -10.28 -12.53
C PRO A 189 -1.99 -9.08 -12.13
N PRO A 190 -2.95 -8.68 -12.99
CA PRO A 190 -3.26 -9.26 -14.30
C PRO A 190 -2.28 -8.85 -15.40
N ALA A 191 -2.24 -9.64 -16.48
CA ALA A 191 -1.36 -9.38 -17.60
C ALA A 191 -1.62 -7.97 -18.19
N ARG A 192 -0.53 -7.25 -18.49
CA ARG A 192 -0.60 -5.89 -19.03
C ARG A 192 -1.43 -5.85 -20.32
N GLY A 193 -2.33 -4.86 -20.41
CA GLY A 193 -3.22 -4.67 -21.55
C GLY A 193 -4.47 -5.55 -21.54
N SER A 194 -4.61 -6.51 -20.61
CA SER A 194 -5.84 -7.27 -20.44
C SER A 194 -6.98 -6.37 -19.91
N LEU A 195 -8.24 -6.80 -20.15
CA LEU A 195 -9.41 -6.08 -19.63
C LEU A 195 -9.33 -5.91 -18.09
N ALA A 196 -8.93 -6.96 -17.37
CA ALA A 196 -8.75 -6.91 -15.92
C ALA A 196 -7.66 -5.91 -15.50
N TRP A 197 -6.58 -5.78 -16.29
CA TRP A 197 -5.53 -4.79 -16.06
C TRP A 197 -6.05 -3.37 -16.29
N LEU A 198 -6.83 -3.14 -17.35
CA LEU A 198 -7.44 -1.84 -17.66
C LEU A 198 -8.43 -1.42 -16.57
N GLN A 199 -9.30 -2.34 -16.13
CA GLN A 199 -10.24 -2.10 -15.02
C GLN A 199 -9.51 -1.74 -13.74
N ARG A 200 -8.41 -2.43 -13.43
CA ARG A 200 -7.60 -2.14 -12.26
C ARG A 200 -6.88 -0.79 -12.39
N ALA A 201 -6.34 -0.45 -13.54
CA ALA A 201 -5.74 0.86 -13.80
C ALA A 201 -6.75 2.00 -13.60
N ALA A 202 -7.98 1.81 -14.11
CA ALA A 202 -9.10 2.74 -13.94
C ALA A 202 -9.46 2.94 -12.47
N LEU A 203 -9.55 1.84 -11.70
CA LEU A 203 -9.83 1.87 -10.28
C LEU A 203 -8.70 2.58 -9.49
N GLU A 204 -7.44 2.25 -9.74
CA GLU A 204 -6.30 2.89 -9.05
C GLU A 204 -6.22 4.39 -9.39
N ALA A 205 -6.60 4.79 -10.61
CA ALA A 205 -6.71 6.19 -10.99
C ALA A 205 -7.78 6.93 -10.18
N PHE A 206 -8.96 6.30 -9.99
CA PHE A 206 -10.03 6.86 -9.16
C PHE A 206 -9.61 6.94 -7.68
N LEU A 207 -9.00 5.87 -7.14
CA LEU A 207 -8.51 5.85 -5.76
C LEU A 207 -7.41 6.89 -5.51
N LEU A 208 -6.53 7.11 -6.48
CA LEU A 208 -5.52 8.17 -6.42
C LEU A 208 -6.17 9.56 -6.45
N HIS A 209 -7.21 9.75 -7.28
CA HIS A 209 -7.96 11.00 -7.32
C HIS A 209 -8.66 11.25 -5.98
N TRP A 210 -9.34 10.24 -5.45
CA TRP A 210 -9.98 10.33 -4.13
C TRP A 210 -9.00 10.65 -3.01
N TYR A 211 -7.82 10.02 -3.00
CA TYR A 211 -6.77 10.36 -2.03
C TYR A 211 -6.43 11.86 -2.08
N HIS A 212 -6.16 12.41 -3.26
CA HIS A 212 -5.84 13.84 -3.39
C HIS A 212 -7.01 14.75 -3.01
N THR A 213 -8.22 14.40 -3.40
CA THR A 213 -9.43 15.16 -3.03
C THR A 213 -9.63 15.12 -1.52
N GLY A 214 -9.44 13.97 -0.88
CA GLY A 214 -9.51 13.81 0.57
C GLY A 214 -8.47 14.66 1.30
N MET A 215 -7.25 14.74 0.78
CA MET A 215 -6.19 15.59 1.33
C MET A 215 -6.57 17.08 1.28
N VAL A 216 -7.07 17.54 0.14
CA VAL A 216 -7.52 18.94 0.00
C VAL A 216 -8.70 19.22 0.93
N TYR A 217 -9.69 18.34 0.94
CA TYR A 217 -10.85 18.43 1.83
C TYR A 217 -10.45 18.50 3.31
N SER A 218 -9.55 17.61 3.76
CA SER A 218 -9.09 17.58 5.16
C SER A 218 -8.34 18.85 5.56
N ARG A 219 -7.60 19.47 4.64
CA ARG A 219 -6.96 20.77 4.86
C ARG A 219 -7.97 21.89 5.00
N ILE A 220 -8.99 21.92 4.14
CA ILE A 220 -10.04 22.97 4.15
C ILE A 220 -10.85 22.90 5.45
N ILE A 221 -11.25 21.70 5.90
CA ILE A 221 -12.04 21.56 7.14
C ILE A 221 -11.20 21.61 8.42
N GLY A 222 -9.87 21.74 8.31
CA GLY A 222 -8.95 21.79 9.45
C GLY A 222 -8.96 20.54 10.32
N SER A 223 -9.28 19.37 9.77
CA SER A 223 -9.36 18.11 10.51
C SER A 223 -7.96 17.64 10.93
N ARG A 224 -7.54 18.02 12.16
CA ARG A 224 -6.27 17.61 12.73
C ARG A 224 -6.09 16.09 12.75
N GLN A 225 -7.14 15.34 13.11
CA GLN A 225 -7.11 13.90 13.16
C GLN A 225 -6.83 13.23 11.80
N GLN A 226 -7.31 13.83 10.70
CA GLN A 226 -7.00 13.35 9.35
C GLN A 226 -5.61 13.82 8.90
N LEU A 227 -5.22 15.04 9.25
CA LEU A 227 -3.89 15.57 8.93
C LEU A 227 -2.79 14.83 9.70
N GLU A 228 -2.98 14.52 10.99
CA GLU A 228 -2.02 13.77 11.80
C GLU A 228 -1.78 12.33 11.30
N ARG A 229 -2.78 11.73 10.61
CA ARG A 229 -2.62 10.43 9.93
C ARG A 229 -1.94 10.53 8.56
N VAL A 230 -1.79 11.73 8.04
CA VAL A 230 -1.31 11.98 6.67
C VAL A 230 -0.10 12.92 6.65
N THR A 231 0.23 13.56 7.75
CA THR A 231 1.44 14.33 8.01
C THR A 231 2.25 13.74 9.15
#